data_a69839a322795b13d01e5311f9671bbe
#
_entry.id   a69839a322795b13d01e5311f9671bbe
#
_cell.length_a   1.000
_cell.length_b   1.000
_cell.length_c   1.000
_cell.angle_alpha   90.00
_cell.angle_beta   90.00
_cell.angle_gamma   90.00
#
_symmetry.space_group_name_H-M   'P 1'
#
loop_
_entity.id
_entity.type
_entity.pdbx_description
1 polymer ?
#
loop_
_entity_poly.entity_id
_entity_poly.type
_entity_poly.pdbx_seq_one_letter_code
_entity_poly.pdbx_strand_id
1 'polypeptide(L)'
;MLIIHFQERMDKMRLIYAEYSSITNSIDVNTFENYILRIDCNKAEDGLKTTPCSQNSLNALAIDEPLEYAWLALDGETQAWMDAIDSLEIW
;
A
#
# COMPACT_ATOMS: atom_id res chain seq x y z
N MET A 1 -8.58 19.87 -15.30
CA MET A 1 -7.74 18.87 -15.79
C MET A 1 -6.49 18.76 -15.04
N LEU A 2 -5.62 19.72 -15.17
CA LEU A 2 -4.45 19.79 -14.35
C LEU A 2 -4.77 19.70 -12.89
N ILE A 3 -5.90 20.25 -12.52
CA ILE A 3 -6.32 20.26 -11.13
C ILE A 3 -6.53 18.88 -10.60
N ILE A 4 -7.07 17.98 -11.38
CA ILE A 4 -7.32 16.63 -10.95
C ILE A 4 -6.03 15.89 -10.70
N HIS A 5 -5.10 15.99 -11.62
CA HIS A 5 -3.78 15.41 -11.43
C HIS A 5 -3.11 15.96 -10.22
N PHE A 6 -3.22 17.23 -10.05
CA PHE A 6 -2.63 17.90 -8.93
C PHE A 6 -3.19 17.38 -7.62
N GLN A 7 -4.49 17.15 -7.59
CA GLN A 7 -5.13 16.64 -6.40
C GLN A 7 -4.65 15.24 -6.05
N GLU A 8 -4.48 14.41 -7.03
CA GLU A 8 -3.95 13.07 -6.78
C GLU A 8 -2.59 13.14 -6.12
N ARG A 9 -1.75 14.02 -6.63
CA ARG A 9 -0.45 14.20 -6.05
C ARG A 9 -0.52 14.68 -4.64
N MET A 10 -1.42 15.61 -4.39
CA MET A 10 -1.57 16.16 -3.07
C MET A 10 -2.08 15.13 -2.09
N ASP A 11 -2.93 14.24 -2.53
CA ASP A 11 -3.42 13.19 -1.66
C ASP A 11 -2.28 12.30 -1.19
N LYS A 12 -1.37 11.95 -2.09
CA LYS A 12 -0.21 11.17 -1.71
C LYS A 12 0.68 11.93 -0.74
N MET A 13 0.83 13.22 -0.98
CA MET A 13 1.68 14.03 -0.13
C MET A 13 1.10 14.28 1.24
N ARG A 14 -0.18 13.99 1.42
CA ARG A 14 -0.82 14.17 2.72
C ARG A 14 -0.55 13.04 3.67
N LEU A 15 0.00 11.94 3.19
CA LEU A 15 0.37 10.84 4.07
C LEU A 15 1.74 11.13 4.63
N ILE A 16 1.83 11.31 5.93
CA ILE A 16 3.06 11.73 6.57
C ILE A 16 3.85 10.55 7.14
N TYR A 17 3.15 9.62 7.73
CA TYR A 17 3.80 8.55 8.48
C TYR A 17 2.87 7.36 8.55
N ALA A 18 3.44 6.18 8.53
CA ALA A 18 2.64 4.95 8.62
C ALA A 18 3.38 3.94 9.49
N GLU A 19 2.60 3.12 10.18
CA GLU A 19 3.15 2.11 11.07
C GLU A 19 2.35 0.83 10.93
N TYR A 20 3.06 -0.28 10.77
CA TYR A 20 2.43 -1.59 10.65
C TYR A 20 2.27 -2.23 12.01
N SER A 21 1.11 -2.85 12.25
CA SER A 21 0.87 -3.62 13.47
C SER A 21 0.66 -5.08 13.10
N SER A 22 1.53 -5.94 13.59
CA SER A 22 1.38 -7.38 13.35
C SER A 22 0.24 -7.96 14.16
N ILE A 23 -0.16 -7.31 15.22
CA ILE A 23 -1.24 -7.80 16.07
C ILE A 23 -2.56 -7.76 15.31
N THR A 24 -2.82 -6.67 14.61
CA THR A 24 -4.07 -6.50 13.87
C THR A 24 -3.89 -6.70 12.37
N ASN A 25 -2.66 -6.91 11.92
CA ASN A 25 -2.32 -6.98 10.49
C ASN A 25 -2.90 -5.79 9.74
N SER A 26 -2.57 -4.61 10.24
CA SER A 26 -3.07 -3.38 9.66
C SER A 26 -2.01 -2.31 9.69
N ILE A 27 -2.23 -1.26 8.93
CA ILE A 27 -1.33 -0.12 8.87
C ILE A 27 -2.10 1.12 9.29
N ASP A 28 -1.57 1.83 10.27
CA ASP A 28 -2.13 3.10 10.70
C ASP A 28 -1.34 4.20 10.02
N VAL A 29 -2.03 5.04 9.29
CA VAL A 29 -1.41 6.11 8.51
C VAL A 29 -1.81 7.44 9.10
N ASN A 30 -0.81 8.25 9.45
CA ASN A 30 -1.06 9.61 9.90
C ASN A 30 -1.15 10.52 8.68
N THR A 31 -2.21 11.28 8.62
CA THR A 31 -2.43 12.18 7.51
C THR A 31 -2.12 13.61 7.90
N PHE A 32 -2.01 14.44 6.89
CA PHE A 32 -1.72 15.85 7.07
C PHE A 32 -2.84 16.55 7.82
N GLU A 33 -4.05 16.03 7.74
CA GLU A 33 -5.20 16.64 8.41
C GLU A 33 -5.33 16.20 9.86
N ASN A 34 -4.34 15.52 10.39
CA ASN A 34 -4.32 15.17 11.80
C ASN A 34 -5.29 14.07 12.19
N TYR A 35 -5.61 13.18 11.30
CA TYR A 35 -6.37 12.00 11.69
C TYR A 35 -5.63 10.76 11.24
N ILE A 36 -6.01 9.62 11.80
CA ILE A 36 -5.37 8.36 11.51
C ILE A 36 -6.29 7.53 10.62
N LEU A 37 -5.74 7.07 9.50
CA LEU A 37 -6.44 6.20 8.60
C LEU A 37 -5.89 4.80 8.80
N ARG A 38 -6.77 3.83 9.08
CA ARG A 38 -6.31 2.46 9.27
C ARG A 38 -6.62 1.64 8.03
N ILE A 39 -5.59 0.97 7.54
CA ILE A 39 -5.72 0.08 6.39
C ILE A 39 -5.62 -1.36 6.90
N ASP A 40 -6.70 -2.11 6.75
CA ASP A 40 -6.72 -3.52 7.11
C ASP A 40 -6.08 -4.29 5.98
N CYS A 41 -4.91 -4.87 6.24
CA CYS A 41 -4.16 -5.57 5.20
C CYS A 41 -4.93 -6.76 4.64
N ASN A 42 -5.70 -7.44 5.47
CA ASN A 42 -6.50 -8.55 4.99
C ASN A 42 -7.52 -8.10 3.95
N LYS A 43 -8.16 -6.97 4.22
CA LYS A 43 -9.15 -6.43 3.28
C LYS A 43 -8.49 -5.83 2.05
N ALA A 44 -7.37 -5.17 2.25
CA ALA A 44 -6.64 -4.56 1.13
C ALA A 44 -6.16 -5.60 0.15
N GLU A 45 -5.85 -6.81 0.64
CA GLU A 45 -5.32 -7.88 -0.18
C GLU A 45 -6.39 -8.87 -0.64
N ASP A 46 -7.62 -8.65 -0.24
CA ASP A 46 -8.70 -9.55 -0.61
C ASP A 46 -8.90 -9.50 -2.13
N GLY A 47 -8.91 -10.67 -2.74
CA GLY A 47 -9.10 -10.77 -4.18
C GLY A 47 -7.85 -10.58 -5.01
N LEU A 48 -6.71 -10.29 -4.40
CA LEU A 48 -5.48 -10.17 -5.15
C LEU A 48 -4.99 -11.54 -5.61
N LYS A 49 -4.44 -11.57 -6.81
CA LYS A 49 -3.80 -12.78 -7.33
C LYS A 49 -2.33 -12.72 -6.99
N THR A 50 -1.88 -13.66 -6.20
CA THR A 50 -0.51 -13.62 -5.68
C THR A 50 0.15 -14.97 -5.85
N THR A 51 1.48 -14.94 -5.87
CA THR A 51 2.30 -16.14 -5.74
C THR A 51 2.97 -16.06 -4.37
N PRO A 52 3.58 -17.16 -3.89
CA PRO A 52 4.31 -17.06 -2.61
C PRO A 52 5.37 -15.97 -2.63
N CYS A 53 6.01 -15.75 -3.77
CA CYS A 53 7.05 -14.75 -3.86
C CYS A 53 6.49 -13.33 -3.76
N SER A 54 5.46 -13.03 -4.55
CA SER A 54 4.89 -11.68 -4.50
C SER A 54 4.20 -11.43 -3.18
N GLN A 55 3.60 -12.45 -2.58
CA GLN A 55 2.98 -12.28 -1.27
C GLN A 55 4.01 -11.98 -0.20
N ASN A 56 5.14 -12.70 -0.23
CA ASN A 56 6.21 -12.43 0.72
C ASN A 56 6.78 -11.03 0.52
N SER A 57 6.91 -10.60 -0.71
CA SER A 57 7.39 -9.25 -1.00
C SER A 57 6.43 -8.19 -0.47
N LEU A 58 5.14 -8.43 -0.62
CA LEU A 58 4.15 -7.49 -0.13
C LEU A 58 4.14 -7.44 1.39
N ASN A 59 4.28 -8.61 2.03
CA ASN A 59 4.36 -8.66 3.49
C ASN A 59 5.57 -7.88 3.99
N ALA A 60 6.71 -8.05 3.34
CA ALA A 60 7.91 -7.32 3.71
C ALA A 60 7.72 -5.82 3.51
N LEU A 61 7.03 -5.44 2.44
CA LEU A 61 6.77 -4.04 2.19
C LEU A 61 5.92 -3.43 3.31
N ALA A 62 4.91 -4.15 3.77
CA ALA A 62 4.05 -3.66 4.84
C ALA A 62 4.84 -3.44 6.12
N ILE A 63 5.77 -4.33 6.41
CA ILE A 63 6.56 -4.26 7.63
C ILE A 63 7.65 -3.20 7.54
N ASP A 64 8.38 -3.18 6.43
CA ASP A 64 9.55 -2.33 6.28
C ASP A 64 9.23 -0.95 5.73
N GLU A 65 8.22 -0.86 4.87
CA GLU A 65 7.86 0.39 4.21
C GLU A 65 6.34 0.55 4.24
N PRO A 66 5.76 0.70 5.41
CA PRO A 66 4.30 0.76 5.52
C PRO A 66 3.67 1.92 4.77
N LEU A 67 4.37 3.03 4.65
CA LEU A 67 3.85 4.17 3.91
C LEU A 67 3.73 3.84 2.42
N GLU A 68 4.71 3.13 1.88
CA GLU A 68 4.66 2.67 0.50
C GLU A 68 3.50 1.72 0.27
N TYR A 69 3.32 0.77 1.20
CA TYR A 69 2.19 -0.15 1.14
C TYR A 69 0.86 0.62 1.13
N ALA A 70 0.78 1.64 2.00
CA ALA A 70 -0.43 2.43 2.09
C ALA A 70 -0.74 3.13 0.77
N TRP A 71 0.28 3.69 0.13
CA TRP A 71 0.10 4.35 -1.16
C TRP A 71 -0.41 3.37 -2.22
N LEU A 72 0.17 2.17 -2.28
CA LEU A 72 -0.28 1.16 -3.23
C LEU A 72 -1.73 0.80 -3.01
N ALA A 73 -2.10 0.58 -1.75
CA ALA A 73 -3.45 0.18 -1.41
C ALA A 73 -4.47 1.27 -1.73
N LEU A 74 -4.14 2.51 -1.40
CA LEU A 74 -5.06 3.61 -1.60
C LEU A 74 -5.20 3.99 -3.07
N ASP A 75 -4.14 3.79 -3.84
CA ASP A 75 -4.18 4.08 -5.28
C ASP A 75 -4.74 2.93 -6.10
N GLY A 76 -4.96 1.77 -5.48
CA GLY A 76 -5.45 0.61 -6.19
C GLY A 76 -4.41 -0.02 -7.08
N GLU A 77 -3.13 0.15 -6.78
CA GLU A 77 -2.04 -0.32 -7.61
C GLU A 77 -1.35 -1.56 -7.07
N THR A 78 -1.89 -2.16 -6.02
CA THR A 78 -1.25 -3.30 -5.38
C THR A 78 -1.11 -4.48 -6.35
N GLN A 79 -2.16 -4.77 -7.11
CA GLN A 79 -2.09 -5.90 -8.05
C GLN A 79 -1.04 -5.66 -9.12
N ALA A 80 -0.96 -4.45 -9.64
CA ALA A 80 0.03 -4.12 -10.66
C ALA A 80 1.45 -4.28 -10.12
N TRP A 81 1.65 -3.88 -8.88
CA TRP A 81 2.93 -4.01 -8.22
C TRP A 81 3.31 -5.49 -8.07
N MET A 82 2.35 -6.32 -7.65
CA MET A 82 2.59 -7.74 -7.48
C MET A 82 2.82 -8.43 -8.82
N ASP A 83 2.10 -8.02 -9.84
CA ASP A 83 2.30 -8.58 -11.19
C ASP A 83 3.70 -8.27 -11.69
N ALA A 84 4.22 -7.10 -11.38
CA ALA A 84 5.57 -6.75 -11.77
C ALA A 84 6.60 -7.64 -11.06
N ILE A 85 6.38 -7.92 -9.78
CA ILE A 85 7.25 -8.82 -9.02
C ILE A 85 7.22 -10.21 -9.63
N ASP A 86 6.02 -10.71 -9.93
CA ASP A 86 5.88 -12.05 -10.51
C ASP A 86 6.48 -12.15 -11.90
N SER A 87 6.44 -11.06 -12.65
CA SER A 87 7.09 -11.02 -13.96
C SER A 87 8.59 -11.22 -13.85
N LEU A 88 9.20 -10.67 -12.83
CA LEU A 88 10.62 -10.82 -12.61
C LEU A 88 10.98 -12.25 -12.24
N GLU A 89 10.03 -12.98 -11.73
CA GLU A 89 10.24 -14.36 -11.31
C GLU A 89 10.28 -15.35 -12.45
N ILE A 90 9.86 -14.94 -13.62
CA ILE A 90 9.77 -15.85 -14.75
C ILE A 90 11.14 -16.28 -15.24
N TRP A 91 12.15 -15.59 -14.83
CA TRP A 91 13.52 -15.94 -15.18
C TRP A 91 13.95 -17.24 -14.57
#